data_0f8a120e95ee232e3ff7892456e84a39
#
_entry.id   0f8a120e95ee232e3ff7892456e84a39
#
_cell.length_a   1.000
_cell.length_b   1.000
_cell.length_c   1.000
_cell.angle_alpha   90.00
_cell.angle_beta   90.00
_cell.angle_gamma   90.00
#
_symmetry.space_group_name_H-M   'P 1'
#
loop_
_entity.id
_entity.type
_entity.pdbx_description
1 polymer ?
#
loop_
_entity_poly.entity_id
_entity_poly.type
_entity_poly.pdbx_seq_one_letter_code
_entity_poly.pdbx_strand_id
1 'polypeptide(L)'
;MTSAKSGALAALCLLLALVVSLPAQPPAVAQGSMLEISMEELVDDTWNRQVIARGNVEIRYYGEILVADEIAYDRDSRKLTAKGNVSLTEADGKVTQTDRLTLNDDLRDAFVAYVRRQRIPVK
;
A
#
# COMPACT_ATOMS: atom_id res chain seq x y z
N MET A 1 -34.45 49.32 -17.74
CA MET A 1 -33.19 49.31 -18.17
C MET A 1 -32.22 48.86 -17.21
N THR A 2 -32.25 49.31 -16.14
CA THR A 2 -31.25 48.92 -15.20
C THR A 2 -31.38 47.52 -14.74
N SER A 3 -32.53 46.97 -14.78
CA SER A 3 -32.70 45.62 -14.30
C SER A 3 -31.96 44.62 -15.08
N ALA A 4 -31.80 44.84 -16.29
CA ALA A 4 -31.10 43.89 -17.13
C ALA A 4 -29.67 43.71 -16.64
N LYS A 5 -29.14 44.73 -16.12
CA LYS A 5 -27.79 44.66 -15.67
C LYS A 5 -27.66 43.79 -14.48
N SER A 6 -28.61 43.85 -13.64
CA SER A 6 -28.54 43.06 -12.46
C SER A 6 -28.56 41.59 -12.80
N GLY A 7 -29.30 41.24 -13.78
CA GLY A 7 -29.35 39.85 -14.18
C GLY A 7 -28.00 39.34 -14.60
N ALA A 8 -27.28 40.16 -15.27
CA ALA A 8 -25.99 39.76 -15.73
C ALA A 8 -25.05 39.48 -14.57
N LEU A 9 -25.16 40.29 -13.58
CA LEU A 9 -24.31 40.13 -12.44
C LEU A 9 -24.60 38.84 -11.71
N ALA A 10 -25.83 38.52 -11.64
CA ALA A 10 -26.20 37.30 -10.95
C ALA A 10 -25.60 36.09 -11.66
N ALA A 11 -25.64 36.12 -12.95
CA ALA A 11 -25.10 34.99 -13.68
C ALA A 11 -23.61 34.83 -13.40
N LEU A 12 -22.96 35.90 -13.25
CA LEU A 12 -21.56 35.84 -13.00
C LEU A 12 -21.27 35.16 -11.68
N CYS A 13 -22.01 35.44 -10.70
CA CYS A 13 -21.78 34.83 -9.42
C CYS A 13 -21.95 33.33 -9.46
N LEU A 14 -22.86 32.88 -10.23
CA LEU A 14 -23.07 31.46 -10.33
C LEU A 14 -21.87 30.75 -10.91
N LEU A 15 -21.25 31.35 -11.82
CA LEU A 15 -20.10 30.74 -12.41
C LEU A 15 -18.99 30.52 -11.41
N LEU A 16 -18.82 31.44 -10.54
CA LEU A 16 -17.79 31.31 -9.54
C LEU A 16 -18.07 30.16 -8.63
N ALA A 17 -19.30 29.98 -8.31
CA ALA A 17 -19.65 28.90 -7.43
C ALA A 17 -19.28 27.57 -7.99
N LEU A 18 -19.47 27.42 -9.26
CA LEU A 18 -19.15 26.17 -9.88
C LEU A 18 -17.70 25.84 -9.79
N VAL A 19 -16.89 26.79 -9.95
CA VAL A 19 -15.48 26.55 -9.93
C VAL A 19 -15.03 25.98 -8.62
N VAL A 20 -15.58 26.48 -7.59
CA VAL A 20 -15.15 26.07 -6.29
C VAL A 20 -15.46 24.64 -5.97
N SER A 21 -16.46 24.12 -6.58
CA SER A 21 -16.88 22.82 -6.19
C SER A 21 -16.01 21.70 -6.67
N LEU A 22 -15.05 21.98 -7.48
CA LEU A 22 -14.32 20.95 -7.97
C LEU A 22 -13.36 20.25 -7.28
N PRO A 23 -12.62 20.64 -6.66
CA PRO A 23 -11.49 20.09 -6.15
C PRO A 23 -11.51 18.87 -5.53
N ALA A 24 -11.00 18.60 -4.76
CA ALA A 24 -10.99 17.61 -3.87
C ALA A 24 -11.04 16.27 -4.30
N GLN A 25 -10.41 15.91 -5.15
CA GLN A 25 -10.34 14.63 -5.53
C GLN A 25 -9.43 13.83 -4.78
N PRO A 26 -9.80 12.81 -4.18
CA PRO A 26 -8.89 11.95 -3.49
C PRO A 26 -8.05 11.32 -4.52
N PRO A 27 -6.89 11.02 -4.20
CA PRO A 27 -6.00 10.41 -5.09
C PRO A 27 -6.52 9.10 -5.48
N ALA A 28 -6.79 8.98 -6.63
CA ALA A 28 -7.31 7.81 -7.13
C ALA A 28 -6.33 6.71 -7.08
N VAL A 29 -5.15 7.03 -6.79
CA VAL A 29 -4.18 6.09 -6.72
C VAL A 29 -4.53 4.92 -5.94
N ALA A 30 -5.14 5.12 -4.90
CA ALA A 30 -5.43 4.07 -4.01
C ALA A 30 -6.23 3.00 -4.65
N GLN A 31 -6.90 3.32 -5.71
CA GLN A 31 -7.72 2.38 -6.23
C GLN A 31 -7.13 1.34 -7.03
N GLY A 32 -6.16 1.59 -7.72
CA GLY A 32 -5.61 0.62 -8.56
C GLY A 32 -4.65 -0.29 -7.87
N SER A 33 -4.34 0.01 -6.63
CA SER A 33 -3.31 -0.69 -5.98
C SER A 33 -3.86 -1.71 -5.05
N MET A 34 -3.81 -2.97 -5.42
CA MET A 34 -4.22 -4.04 -4.55
C MET A 34 -3.13 -4.37 -3.57
N LEU A 35 -1.92 -4.01 -3.86
CA LEU A 35 -0.76 -4.29 -3.03
C LEU A 35 0.05 -3.05 -2.82
N GLU A 36 0.31 -2.72 -1.57
CA GLU A 36 1.22 -1.64 -1.21
C GLU A 36 2.22 -2.17 -0.22
N ILE A 37 3.50 -1.95 -0.48
CA ILE A 37 4.55 -2.37 0.43
C ILE A 37 5.45 -1.18 0.71
N SER A 38 5.71 -0.92 1.98
CA SER A 38 6.68 0.10 2.36
C SER A 38 7.71 -0.50 3.30
N MET A 39 8.93 -0.02 3.21
CA MET A 39 10.04 -0.51 4.01
C MET A 39 11.18 0.50 3.90
N GLU A 40 12.16 0.39 4.77
CA GLU A 40 13.33 1.25 4.69
C GLU A 40 14.38 0.67 3.76
N GLU A 41 14.48 -0.64 3.70
CA GLU A 41 15.54 -1.29 2.95
C GLU A 41 15.10 -2.63 2.39
N LEU A 42 15.55 -2.97 1.19
CA LEU A 42 15.32 -4.28 0.60
C LEU A 42 16.68 -4.89 0.29
N VAL A 43 16.97 -6.03 0.87
CA VAL A 43 18.27 -6.67 0.77
C VAL A 43 18.17 -8.01 0.06
N ASP A 44 19.05 -8.23 -0.90
CA ASP A 44 19.17 -9.52 -1.53
C ASP A 44 20.33 -10.25 -0.85
N ASP A 45 20.03 -11.11 0.09
CA ASP A 45 21.02 -11.85 0.84
C ASP A 45 21.36 -13.13 0.09
N THR A 46 22.34 -13.07 -0.77
CA THR A 46 22.69 -14.20 -1.61
C THR A 46 23.30 -15.35 -0.84
N TRP A 47 23.99 -15.05 0.25
CA TRP A 47 24.60 -16.09 1.05
C TRP A 47 23.56 -17.00 1.69
N ASN A 48 22.52 -16.44 2.23
CA ASN A 48 21.48 -17.20 2.89
C ASN A 48 20.30 -17.48 1.97
N ARG A 49 20.40 -17.09 0.72
CA ARG A 49 19.36 -17.30 -0.29
C ARG A 49 18.02 -16.74 0.14
N GLN A 50 18.06 -15.50 0.63
CA GLN A 50 16.86 -14.81 1.09
C GLN A 50 16.75 -13.43 0.50
N VAL A 51 15.52 -12.94 0.42
CA VAL A 51 15.27 -11.53 0.13
C VAL A 51 14.62 -10.97 1.37
N ILE A 52 15.18 -9.90 1.90
CA ILE A 52 14.75 -9.37 3.19
C ILE A 52 14.32 -7.92 3.05
N ALA A 53 13.11 -7.63 3.53
CA ALA A 53 12.63 -6.27 3.66
C ALA A 53 12.82 -5.88 5.11
N ARG A 54 13.42 -4.75 5.38
CA ARG A 54 13.73 -4.31 6.74
C ARG A 54 13.27 -2.90 7.01
N GLY A 55 13.00 -2.64 8.26
CA GLY A 55 12.71 -1.30 8.75
C GLY A 55 11.27 -0.89 8.55
N ASN A 56 10.49 -0.99 9.59
CA ASN A 56 9.09 -0.57 9.59
C ASN A 56 8.37 -1.08 8.34
N VAL A 57 8.42 -2.40 8.14
CA VAL A 57 7.81 -2.99 6.96
C VAL A 57 6.31 -3.01 7.11
N GLU A 58 5.61 -2.54 6.11
CA GLU A 58 4.15 -2.61 6.10
C GLU A 58 3.70 -3.13 4.75
N ILE A 59 2.83 -4.12 4.75
CA ILE A 59 2.23 -4.66 3.54
C ILE A 59 0.72 -4.52 3.65
N ARG A 60 0.11 -3.88 2.67
CA ARG A 60 -1.34 -3.80 2.56
C ARG A 60 -1.76 -4.57 1.33
N TYR A 61 -2.63 -5.54 1.52
CA TYR A 61 -3.04 -6.40 0.44
C TYR A 61 -4.50 -6.83 0.62
N TYR A 62 -5.36 -6.38 -0.26
CA TYR A 62 -6.79 -6.73 -0.22
C TYR A 62 -7.42 -6.58 1.17
N GLY A 63 -7.17 -5.47 1.80
CA GLY A 63 -7.78 -5.18 3.10
C GLY A 63 -7.04 -5.72 4.30
N GLU A 64 -6.02 -6.53 4.06
CA GLU A 64 -5.17 -7.00 5.16
C GLU A 64 -4.00 -6.06 5.34
N ILE A 65 -3.56 -5.86 6.55
CA ILE A 65 -2.42 -5.01 6.86
C ILE A 65 -1.44 -5.78 7.73
N LEU A 66 -0.24 -5.96 7.23
CA LEU A 66 0.82 -6.62 7.98
C LEU A 66 1.88 -5.59 8.33
N VAL A 67 2.28 -5.53 9.58
CA VAL A 67 3.36 -4.66 10.02
C VAL A 67 4.39 -5.53 10.73
N ALA A 68 5.65 -5.33 10.47
CA ALA A 68 6.72 -6.08 11.11
C ALA A 68 8.02 -5.30 11.03
N ASP A 69 9.01 -5.68 11.82
CA ASP A 69 10.32 -5.07 11.73
C ASP A 69 11.03 -5.57 10.48
N GLU A 70 10.78 -6.81 10.12
CA GLU A 70 11.47 -7.45 9.00
C GLU A 70 10.59 -8.52 8.37
N ILE A 71 10.69 -8.68 7.06
CA ILE A 71 10.03 -9.77 6.36
C ILE A 71 11.07 -10.43 5.48
N ALA A 72 11.20 -11.74 5.59
CA ALA A 72 12.18 -12.50 4.86
C ALA A 72 11.55 -13.56 3.97
N TYR A 73 11.94 -13.57 2.72
CA TYR A 73 11.53 -14.61 1.78
C TYR A 73 12.68 -15.58 1.57
N ASP A 74 12.48 -16.85 1.92
CA ASP A 74 13.50 -17.88 1.76
C ASP A 74 13.32 -18.53 0.39
N ARG A 75 14.34 -18.42 -0.46
CA ARG A 75 14.24 -18.94 -1.82
C ARG A 75 14.16 -20.46 -1.89
N ASP A 76 14.73 -21.14 -0.92
CA ASP A 76 14.75 -22.59 -0.91
C ASP A 76 13.42 -23.18 -0.48
N SER A 77 12.90 -22.73 0.65
CA SER A 77 11.64 -23.24 1.16
C SER A 77 10.44 -22.53 0.56
N ARG A 78 10.66 -21.38 -0.06
CA ARG A 78 9.61 -20.54 -0.61
C ARG A 78 8.64 -20.03 0.44
N LYS A 79 9.15 -19.82 1.66
CA LYS A 79 8.33 -19.30 2.74
C LYS A 79 8.61 -17.83 2.99
N LEU A 80 7.57 -17.10 3.28
CA LEU A 80 7.69 -15.72 3.65
C LEU A 80 7.37 -15.61 5.14
N THR A 81 8.29 -15.06 5.92
CA THR A 81 8.15 -14.96 7.37
C THR A 81 8.32 -13.53 7.82
N ALA A 82 7.38 -13.05 8.63
CA ALA A 82 7.47 -11.75 9.26
C ALA A 82 8.10 -11.93 10.64
N LYS A 83 9.00 -11.04 11.01
CA LYS A 83 9.74 -11.13 12.25
C LYS A 83 9.80 -9.80 12.97
N GLY A 84 9.63 -9.82 14.24
CA GLY A 84 9.78 -8.65 15.10
C GLY A 84 8.55 -7.75 15.12
N ASN A 85 7.91 -7.64 16.26
CA ASN A 85 6.75 -6.78 16.46
C ASN A 85 5.72 -6.94 15.33
N VAL A 86 5.38 -8.21 15.06
CA VAL A 86 4.48 -8.51 13.94
C VAL A 86 3.04 -8.25 14.33
N SER A 87 2.32 -7.55 13.49
CA SER A 87 0.89 -7.32 13.67
C SER A 87 0.20 -7.54 12.34
N LEU A 88 -0.73 -8.46 12.32
CA LEU A 88 -1.53 -8.71 11.13
C LEU A 88 -2.98 -8.34 11.41
N THR A 89 -3.52 -7.41 10.65
CA THR A 89 -4.92 -7.03 10.73
C THR A 89 -5.61 -7.61 9.51
N GLU A 90 -6.55 -8.50 9.73
CA GLU A 90 -7.27 -9.12 8.63
C GLU A 90 -8.39 -8.22 8.13
N ALA A 91 -8.91 -8.51 6.97
CA ALA A 91 -9.95 -7.68 6.36
C ALA A 91 -11.18 -7.52 7.24
N ASP A 92 -11.47 -8.49 8.09
CA ASP A 92 -12.62 -8.43 8.99
C ASP A 92 -12.32 -7.67 10.28
N GLY A 93 -11.11 -7.16 10.43
CA GLY A 93 -10.71 -6.40 11.61
C GLY A 93 -10.01 -7.20 12.69
N LYS A 94 -9.89 -8.52 12.52
CA LYS A 94 -9.22 -9.32 13.52
C LYS A 94 -7.72 -9.01 13.52
N VAL A 95 -7.14 -8.84 14.68
CA VAL A 95 -5.72 -8.49 14.81
C VAL A 95 -4.97 -9.60 15.53
N THR A 96 -3.85 -10.00 14.95
CA THR A 96 -2.95 -10.98 15.56
C THR A 96 -1.62 -10.29 15.81
N GLN A 97 -1.10 -10.38 17.01
CA GLN A 97 0.21 -9.82 17.35
C GLN A 97 1.12 -10.93 17.83
N THR A 98 2.33 -10.96 17.32
CA THR A 98 3.28 -12.01 17.63
C THR A 98 4.70 -11.54 17.31
N ASP A 99 5.69 -12.34 17.62
CA ASP A 99 7.07 -12.02 17.30
C ASP A 99 7.48 -12.62 15.96
N ARG A 100 6.77 -13.61 15.49
CA ARG A 100 7.12 -14.28 14.23
C ARG A 100 5.86 -14.88 13.63
N LEU A 101 5.69 -14.71 12.36
CA LEU A 101 4.52 -15.22 11.66
C LEU A 101 4.90 -15.65 10.25
N THR A 102 4.57 -16.89 9.90
CA THR A 102 4.73 -17.34 8.52
C THR A 102 3.49 -16.91 7.74
N LEU A 103 3.70 -16.23 6.65
CA LEU A 103 2.60 -15.66 5.90
C LEU A 103 2.02 -16.66 4.91
N ASN A 104 0.79 -16.43 4.53
CA ASN A 104 0.10 -17.35 3.63
C ASN A 104 0.63 -17.20 2.20
N ASP A 105 0.20 -18.09 1.33
CA ASP A 105 0.68 -18.13 -0.04
C ASP A 105 0.33 -16.88 -0.82
N ASP A 106 -0.81 -16.28 -0.55
CA ASP A 106 -1.23 -15.08 -1.26
C ASP A 106 -0.30 -13.91 -0.97
N LEU A 107 0.06 -13.71 0.29
CA LEU A 107 0.97 -12.64 0.66
C LEU A 107 2.38 -12.95 0.16
N ARG A 108 2.78 -14.22 0.19
CA ARG A 108 4.06 -14.62 -0.34
C ARG A 108 4.15 -14.29 -1.82
N ASP A 109 3.16 -14.65 -2.59
CA ASP A 109 3.17 -14.41 -4.03
C ASP A 109 3.16 -12.92 -4.35
N ALA A 110 2.42 -12.15 -3.56
CA ALA A 110 2.38 -10.70 -3.72
C ALA A 110 3.77 -10.08 -3.46
N PHE A 111 4.44 -10.54 -2.41
CA PHE A 111 5.77 -10.04 -2.08
C PHE A 111 6.77 -10.42 -3.19
N VAL A 112 6.73 -11.65 -3.66
CA VAL A 112 7.62 -12.11 -4.72
C VAL A 112 7.40 -11.29 -6.00
N ALA A 113 6.16 -11.00 -6.33
CA ALA A 113 5.85 -10.19 -7.49
C ALA A 113 6.41 -8.77 -7.34
N TYR A 114 6.32 -8.23 -6.14
CA TYR A 114 6.86 -6.91 -5.85
C TYR A 114 8.38 -6.91 -6.04
N VAL A 115 9.06 -7.92 -5.51
CA VAL A 115 10.50 -8.03 -5.58
C VAL A 115 10.97 -8.14 -7.03
N ARG A 116 10.24 -8.88 -7.84
CA ARG A 116 10.58 -9.00 -9.25
C ARG A 116 10.51 -7.67 -9.97
N ARG A 117 9.56 -6.84 -9.61
CA ARG A 117 9.45 -5.52 -10.20
C ARG A 117 10.62 -4.61 -9.81
N GLN A 118 11.30 -4.92 -8.71
CA GLN A 118 12.48 -4.20 -8.30
C GLN A 118 13.74 -4.78 -8.97
N ARG A 119 13.55 -5.74 -9.88
CA ARG A 119 14.63 -6.36 -10.64
C ARG A 119 15.58 -7.20 -9.80
N ILE A 120 15.09 -7.72 -8.70
CA ILE A 120 15.85 -8.68 -7.91
C ILE A 120 15.41 -10.06 -8.35
N PRO A 121 16.32 -10.93 -8.78
CA PRO A 121 15.94 -12.24 -9.26
C PRO A 121 15.44 -13.11 -8.12
N VAL A 122 14.29 -13.70 -8.31
CA VAL A 122 13.69 -14.59 -7.32
C VAL A 122 13.27 -15.86 -8.02
N LYS A 123 13.63 -16.97 -7.47
CA LYS A 123 13.27 -18.26 -8.06
C LYS A 123 12.27 -18.99 -7.24
#